data_f8eda6df561be99808bc1df6d9c1da30
#
_entry.id   f8eda6df561be99808bc1df6d9c1da30
#
_cell.length_a   1.000
_cell.length_b   1.000
_cell.length_c   1.000
_cell.angle_alpha   90.00
_cell.angle_beta   90.00
_cell.angle_gamma   90.00
#
_symmetry.space_group_name_H-M   'P 1'
#
loop_
_entity.id
_entity.type
_entity.pdbx_description
1 polymer ?
#
loop_
_entity_poly.entity_id
_entity_poly.type
_entity_poly.pdbx_seq_one_letter_code
_entity_poly.pdbx_strand_id
1 'polypeptide(L)'
;RMRALGCAGCGSTLEARSDGTCPSCGAPRKGGATQWEVGAIPRADRRALAPPELEVDEGGGVERGTDLPTVVDPRLPAERRTFEGKHPDHSWPAFEQRVRTAFLTLQDAWTRREWERARPFETDALFQTHRFWMERYTAFSLVNHVEQVAVTRIVLAKIDADAFYESITVRIFAHALDWTE
;
A
#
# COMPACT_ATOMS: atom_id res chain seq x y z
N ARG A 1 21.05 -6.44 -5.31
CA ARG A 1 21.22 -7.46 -4.26
C ARG A 1 20.64 -6.90 -2.98
N MET A 2 19.74 -7.64 -2.37
CA MET A 2 19.13 -7.26 -1.08
C MET A 2 19.84 -8.00 0.04
N ARG A 3 20.05 -7.34 1.16
CA ARG A 3 20.55 -7.97 2.40
C ARG A 3 19.73 -7.50 3.59
N ALA A 4 19.55 -8.36 4.57
CA ALA A 4 18.92 -7.99 5.82
C ALA A 4 19.85 -7.09 6.64
N LEU A 5 19.30 -6.07 7.26
CA LEU A 5 19.99 -5.26 8.24
C LEU A 5 20.18 -6.06 9.52
N GLY A 6 21.36 -5.95 10.11
CA GLY A 6 21.65 -6.60 11.39
C GLY A 6 20.95 -5.94 12.58
N CYS A 7 20.98 -6.62 13.71
CA CYS A 7 20.52 -6.06 14.97
C CYS A 7 21.32 -4.80 15.33
N ALA A 8 20.63 -3.71 15.67
CA ALA A 8 21.27 -2.45 16.06
C ALA A 8 22.15 -2.58 17.32
N GLY A 9 21.89 -3.57 18.19
CA GLY A 9 22.65 -3.80 19.42
C GLY A 9 23.90 -4.66 19.25
N CYS A 10 23.90 -5.64 18.33
CA CYS A 10 25.00 -6.59 18.20
C CYS A 10 25.40 -6.95 16.75
N GLY A 11 24.74 -6.35 15.74
CA GLY A 11 25.01 -6.65 14.34
C GLY A 11 24.50 -8.01 13.83
N SER A 12 23.90 -8.86 14.69
CA SER A 12 23.42 -10.17 14.30
C SER A 12 22.37 -10.07 13.19
N THR A 13 22.52 -10.88 12.15
CA THR A 13 21.58 -10.97 11.01
C THR A 13 20.49 -12.01 11.22
N LEU A 14 20.49 -12.71 12.36
CA LEU A 14 19.46 -13.70 12.67
C LEU A 14 18.08 -13.03 12.79
N GLU A 15 17.04 -13.75 12.39
CA GLU A 15 15.67 -13.29 12.54
C GLU A 15 15.31 -13.04 14.01
N ALA A 16 14.43 -12.08 14.27
CA ALA A 16 13.92 -11.82 15.60
C ALA A 16 13.14 -13.04 16.12
N ARG A 17 13.13 -13.23 17.43
CA ARG A 17 12.22 -14.18 18.08
C ARG A 17 10.77 -13.72 17.93
N SER A 18 9.83 -14.60 18.21
CA SER A 18 8.39 -14.29 18.17
C SER A 18 7.96 -13.14 19.09
N ASP A 19 8.76 -12.86 20.12
CA ASP A 19 8.57 -11.72 21.03
C ASP A 19 9.20 -10.41 20.53
N GLY A 20 9.73 -10.41 19.31
CA GLY A 20 10.39 -9.24 18.72
C GLY A 20 11.80 -8.96 19.26
N THR A 21 12.42 -9.88 20.00
CA THR A 21 13.78 -9.70 20.52
C THR A 21 14.85 -10.34 19.65
N CYS A 22 16.08 -9.81 19.73
CA CYS A 22 17.23 -10.38 19.05
C CYS A 22 17.64 -11.69 19.73
N PRO A 23 17.79 -12.81 19.00
CA PRO A 23 18.17 -14.09 19.58
C PRO A 23 19.59 -14.11 20.15
N SER A 24 20.47 -13.18 19.68
CA SER A 24 21.85 -13.12 20.12
C SER A 24 22.10 -12.26 21.36
N CYS A 25 21.43 -11.07 21.45
CA CYS A 25 21.70 -10.14 22.55
C CYS A 25 20.45 -9.75 23.36
N GLY A 26 19.26 -10.29 23.02
CA GLY A 26 18.03 -9.98 23.73
C GLY A 26 17.47 -8.57 23.51
N ALA A 27 18.18 -7.70 22.78
CA ALA A 27 17.71 -6.35 22.53
C ALA A 27 16.41 -6.35 21.69
N PRO A 28 15.43 -5.48 22.01
CA PRO A 28 14.23 -5.38 21.21
C PRO A 28 14.57 -4.91 19.81
N ARG A 29 14.11 -5.63 18.80
CA ARG A 29 14.19 -5.23 17.40
C ARG A 29 12.98 -4.38 17.08
N LYS A 30 13.15 -3.08 17.16
CA LYS A 30 12.11 -2.13 16.73
C LYS A 30 11.80 -2.33 15.24
N GLY A 31 10.54 -2.30 14.89
CA GLY A 31 10.08 -2.40 13.53
C GLY A 31 10.87 -1.46 12.60
N GLY A 32 11.32 -1.99 11.49
CA GLY A 32 12.14 -1.25 10.53
C GLY A 32 13.66 -1.38 10.72
N ALA A 33 14.17 -1.67 11.90
CA ALA A 33 15.62 -1.82 12.15
C ALA A 33 16.24 -3.06 11.47
N THR A 34 15.40 -3.96 10.94
CA THR A 34 15.82 -5.20 10.27
C THR A 34 15.27 -5.29 8.84
N GLN A 35 14.87 -4.17 8.27
CA GLN A 35 14.39 -4.14 6.90
C GLN A 35 15.50 -4.50 5.91
N TRP A 36 15.09 -5.04 4.78
CA TRP A 36 15.97 -5.29 3.68
C TRP A 36 16.43 -3.96 3.06
N GLU A 37 17.73 -3.83 2.85
CA GLU A 37 18.28 -2.72 2.07
C GLU A 37 18.75 -3.20 0.70
N VAL A 38 18.66 -2.33 -0.29
CA VAL A 38 19.25 -2.59 -1.60
C VAL A 38 20.74 -2.25 -1.52
N GLY A 39 21.57 -3.25 -1.30
CA GLY A 39 23.01 -3.06 -1.18
C GLY A 39 23.72 -2.74 -2.50
N ALA A 40 23.19 -3.19 -3.64
CA ALA A 40 23.66 -2.86 -4.97
C ALA A 40 22.60 -3.17 -6.02
N ILE A 41 22.51 -2.32 -7.03
CA ILE A 41 21.73 -2.57 -8.24
C ILE A 41 22.75 -2.70 -9.39
N PRO A 42 23.28 -3.92 -9.68
CA PRO A 42 24.16 -4.09 -10.80
C PRO A 42 23.37 -3.84 -12.09
N ARG A 43 23.97 -3.11 -13.00
CA ARG A 43 23.41 -2.92 -14.32
C ARG A 43 23.58 -4.22 -15.10
N ALA A 44 22.47 -4.98 -15.23
CA ALA A 44 22.51 -6.28 -15.91
C ALA A 44 22.49 -6.14 -17.43
N ASP A 45 21.75 -5.16 -17.95
CA ASP A 45 21.64 -4.93 -19.40
C ASP A 45 21.25 -3.48 -19.72
N ARG A 46 21.63 -3.01 -20.91
CA ARG A 46 21.20 -1.74 -21.45
C ARG A 46 20.53 -1.97 -22.79
N ARG A 47 19.25 -2.29 -22.74
CA ARG A 47 18.44 -2.43 -23.94
C ARG A 47 17.81 -1.07 -24.26
N ALA A 48 18.04 -0.57 -25.46
CA ALA A 48 17.25 0.53 -25.98
C ALA A 48 15.82 -0.04 -26.18
N LEU A 49 14.90 0.42 -25.37
CA LEU A 49 13.48 0.18 -25.64
C LEU A 49 13.08 1.11 -26.78
N ALA A 50 12.45 0.57 -27.81
CA ALA A 50 11.71 1.41 -28.75
C ALA A 50 10.72 2.25 -27.89
N PRO A 51 10.52 3.54 -28.25
CA PRO A 51 9.47 4.29 -27.60
C PRO A 51 8.17 3.46 -27.68
N PRO A 52 7.41 3.32 -26.57
CA PRO A 52 6.12 2.68 -26.66
C PRO A 52 5.32 3.44 -27.74
N GLU A 53 4.78 2.71 -28.71
CA GLU A 53 3.72 3.27 -29.54
C GLU A 53 2.56 3.52 -28.57
N LEU A 54 2.40 4.75 -28.16
CA LEU A 54 1.22 5.19 -27.45
C LEU A 54 0.10 5.19 -28.50
N GLU A 55 -0.65 4.10 -28.57
CA GLU A 55 -1.97 4.15 -29.16
C GLU A 55 -2.81 5.03 -28.24
N VAL A 56 -2.90 6.30 -28.62
CA VAL A 56 -3.91 7.19 -28.04
C VAL A 56 -5.23 6.70 -28.58
N ASP A 57 -5.98 5.97 -27.78
CA ASP A 57 -7.37 5.66 -28.09
C ASP A 57 -8.15 6.98 -28.06
N GLU A 58 -8.31 7.61 -29.22
CA GLU A 58 -9.12 8.84 -29.40
C GLU A 58 -10.63 8.55 -29.25
N GLY A 59 -11.02 7.30 -29.11
CA GLY A 59 -12.37 6.91 -28.80
C GLY A 59 -12.62 7.08 -27.30
N GLY A 60 -13.49 8.01 -26.90
CA GLY A 60 -13.97 8.20 -25.53
C GLY A 60 -14.61 6.92 -24.96
N GLY A 61 -13.85 5.85 -24.95
CA GLY A 61 -14.21 4.56 -24.37
C GLY A 61 -14.29 4.69 -22.85
N VAL A 62 -15.40 4.22 -22.30
CA VAL A 62 -15.51 4.06 -20.86
C VAL A 62 -14.38 3.14 -20.40
N GLU A 63 -13.42 3.67 -19.65
CA GLU A 63 -12.38 2.86 -19.04
C GLU A 63 -13.06 1.84 -18.11
N ARG A 64 -12.95 0.59 -18.45
CA ARG A 64 -13.48 -0.50 -17.65
C ARG A 64 -12.39 -0.99 -16.71
N GLY A 65 -12.65 -0.84 -15.42
CA GLY A 65 -11.84 -1.51 -14.40
C GLY A 65 -11.84 -3.02 -14.59
N THR A 66 -10.90 -3.69 -13.94
CA THR A 66 -10.81 -5.15 -14.01
C THR A 66 -11.93 -5.83 -13.23
N ASP A 67 -12.71 -6.68 -13.89
CA ASP A 67 -13.73 -7.54 -13.30
C ASP A 67 -13.19 -8.92 -12.88
N LEU A 68 -11.87 -9.09 -12.88
CA LEU A 68 -11.24 -10.33 -12.45
C LEU A 68 -11.69 -10.69 -11.02
N PRO A 69 -11.87 -11.99 -10.73
CA PRO A 69 -12.22 -12.45 -9.40
C PRO A 69 -11.23 -11.94 -8.35
N THR A 70 -11.74 -11.62 -7.15
CA THR A 70 -10.87 -11.27 -6.03
C THR A 70 -10.04 -12.49 -5.63
N VAL A 71 -8.72 -12.36 -5.62
CA VAL A 71 -7.83 -13.39 -5.08
C VAL A 71 -7.89 -13.29 -3.56
N VAL A 72 -8.45 -14.32 -2.93
CA VAL A 72 -8.58 -14.42 -1.47
C VAL A 72 -7.58 -15.46 -0.96
N ASP A 73 -6.83 -15.11 0.09
CA ASP A 73 -5.91 -16.06 0.73
C ASP A 73 -6.69 -17.26 1.27
N PRO A 74 -6.35 -18.51 0.89
CA PRO A 74 -7.02 -19.70 1.39
C PRO A 74 -6.99 -19.83 2.92
N ARG A 75 -6.01 -19.21 3.58
CA ARG A 75 -5.86 -19.20 5.04
C ARG A 75 -6.75 -18.17 5.73
N LEU A 76 -7.36 -17.26 4.98
CA LEU A 76 -8.13 -16.14 5.54
C LEU A 76 -9.13 -16.56 6.64
N PRO A 77 -9.90 -17.67 6.54
CA PRO A 77 -10.81 -18.05 7.61
C PRO A 77 -10.12 -18.40 8.93
N ALA A 78 -8.91 -18.95 8.87
CA ALA A 78 -8.12 -19.28 10.07
C ALA A 78 -7.46 -18.02 10.65
N GLU A 79 -6.83 -17.22 9.79
CA GLU A 79 -6.16 -15.97 10.19
C GLU A 79 -7.15 -14.96 10.79
N ARG A 80 -8.35 -14.90 10.22
CA ARG A 80 -9.43 -14.05 10.77
C ARG A 80 -9.81 -14.46 12.19
N ARG A 81 -9.99 -15.76 12.47
CA ARG A 81 -10.29 -16.22 13.84
C ARG A 81 -9.15 -15.91 14.80
N THR A 82 -7.91 -16.09 14.36
CA THR A 82 -6.72 -15.76 15.17
C THR A 82 -6.67 -14.26 15.48
N PHE A 83 -6.91 -13.43 14.49
CA PHE A 83 -6.95 -11.97 14.63
C PHE A 83 -8.08 -11.54 15.59
N GLU A 84 -9.30 -12.03 15.40
CA GLU A 84 -10.46 -11.74 16.27
C GLU A 84 -10.20 -12.19 17.73
N GLY A 85 -9.51 -13.31 17.92
CA GLY A 85 -9.10 -13.78 19.24
C GLY A 85 -8.09 -12.87 19.94
N LYS A 86 -7.19 -12.26 19.18
CA LYS A 86 -6.21 -11.29 19.70
C LYS A 86 -6.81 -9.91 19.94
N HIS A 87 -7.82 -9.54 19.16
CA HIS A 87 -8.44 -8.21 19.15
C HIS A 87 -9.95 -8.32 19.41
N PRO A 88 -10.39 -8.68 20.62
CA PRO A 88 -11.82 -8.88 20.92
C PRO A 88 -12.67 -7.61 20.74
N ASP A 89 -12.04 -6.43 20.84
CA ASP A 89 -12.72 -5.13 20.67
C ASP A 89 -12.74 -4.67 19.20
N HIS A 90 -12.18 -5.45 18.26
CA HIS A 90 -12.18 -5.09 16.85
C HIS A 90 -13.59 -5.14 16.25
N SER A 91 -13.97 -4.08 15.56
CA SER A 91 -15.24 -3.96 14.86
C SER A 91 -15.04 -3.95 13.34
N TRP A 92 -15.46 -5.02 12.66
CA TRP A 92 -15.42 -5.08 11.20
C TRP A 92 -16.21 -3.95 10.52
N PRO A 93 -17.40 -3.56 10.99
CA PRO A 93 -18.11 -2.41 10.43
C PRO A 93 -17.32 -1.09 10.59
N ALA A 94 -16.70 -0.86 11.73
CA ALA A 94 -15.88 0.33 11.96
C ALA A 94 -14.62 0.31 11.08
N PHE A 95 -14.00 -0.85 10.91
CA PHE A 95 -12.87 -1.03 10.00
C PHE A 95 -13.26 -0.74 8.54
N GLU A 96 -14.38 -1.30 8.06
CA GLU A 96 -14.88 -1.05 6.71
C GLU A 96 -15.18 0.44 6.50
N GLN A 97 -15.79 1.10 7.48
CA GLN A 97 -16.04 2.54 7.42
C GLN A 97 -14.72 3.33 7.35
N ARG A 98 -13.70 2.94 8.11
CA ARG A 98 -12.37 3.57 8.02
C ARG A 98 -11.73 3.38 6.65
N VAL A 99 -11.81 2.17 6.06
CA VAL A 99 -11.32 1.89 4.70
C VAL A 99 -12.01 2.79 3.69
N ARG A 100 -13.33 2.91 3.78
CA ARG A 100 -14.14 3.79 2.93
C ARG A 100 -13.71 5.25 3.07
N THR A 101 -13.59 5.71 4.30
CA THR A 101 -13.13 7.08 4.60
C THR A 101 -11.72 7.34 4.04
N ALA A 102 -10.78 6.40 4.25
CA ALA A 102 -9.43 6.53 3.73
C ALA A 102 -9.44 6.66 2.20
N PHE A 103 -10.14 5.74 1.50
CA PHE A 103 -10.22 5.74 0.05
C PHE A 103 -10.79 7.06 -0.49
N LEU A 104 -11.93 7.52 0.04
CA LEU A 104 -12.57 8.76 -0.41
C LEU A 104 -11.70 10.00 -0.11
N THR A 105 -11.03 10.02 1.05
CA THR A 105 -10.13 11.13 1.40
C THR A 105 -8.92 11.19 0.45
N LEU A 106 -8.36 10.03 0.07
CA LEU A 106 -7.26 9.98 -0.89
C LEU A 106 -7.67 10.54 -2.26
N GLN A 107 -8.85 10.16 -2.77
CA GLN A 107 -9.36 10.68 -4.05
C GLN A 107 -9.61 12.20 -4.01
N ASP A 108 -10.24 12.70 -2.94
CA ASP A 108 -10.50 14.13 -2.77
C ASP A 108 -9.19 14.94 -2.60
N ALA A 109 -8.24 14.42 -1.81
CA ALA A 109 -6.92 15.04 -1.62
C ALA A 109 -6.13 15.10 -2.94
N TRP A 110 -6.26 14.07 -3.78
CA TRP A 110 -5.63 14.00 -5.10
C TRP A 110 -6.18 15.07 -6.03
N THR A 111 -7.49 15.14 -6.21
CA THR A 111 -8.15 16.13 -7.06
C THR A 111 -7.84 17.56 -6.59
N ARG A 112 -7.90 17.82 -5.29
CA ARG A 112 -7.62 19.15 -4.73
C ARG A 112 -6.15 19.51 -4.67
N ARG A 113 -5.27 18.57 -4.91
CA ARG A 113 -3.80 18.70 -4.72
C ARG A 113 -3.43 19.07 -3.27
N GLU A 114 -4.23 18.62 -2.31
CA GLU A 114 -4.06 18.84 -0.87
C GLU A 114 -3.54 17.56 -0.20
N TRP A 115 -2.38 17.05 -0.68
CA TRP A 115 -1.92 15.70 -0.32
C TRP A 115 -1.65 15.51 1.18
N GLU A 116 -1.36 16.56 1.91
CA GLU A 116 -1.19 16.48 3.37
C GLU A 116 -2.41 15.89 4.10
N ARG A 117 -3.61 15.99 3.51
CA ARG A 117 -4.83 15.37 4.04
C ARG A 117 -4.81 13.84 3.97
N ALA A 118 -4.01 13.29 3.08
CA ALA A 118 -3.82 11.85 2.93
C ALA A 118 -2.93 11.24 4.02
N ARG A 119 -2.09 12.05 4.66
CA ARG A 119 -1.06 11.64 5.61
C ARG A 119 -1.51 10.65 6.70
N PRO A 120 -2.72 10.78 7.32
CA PRO A 120 -3.19 9.84 8.34
C PRO A 120 -3.54 8.45 7.81
N PHE A 121 -3.57 8.26 6.50
CA PHE A 121 -3.99 7.02 5.83
C PHE A 121 -2.85 6.32 5.09
N GLU A 122 -1.64 6.86 5.12
CA GLU A 122 -0.51 6.36 4.37
C GLU A 122 0.71 6.11 5.25
N THR A 123 1.49 5.12 4.85
CA THR A 123 2.85 4.96 5.37
C THR A 123 3.74 6.08 4.86
N ASP A 124 4.87 6.34 5.55
CA ASP A 124 5.82 7.36 5.12
C ASP A 124 6.30 7.17 3.68
N ALA A 125 6.61 5.91 3.32
CA ALA A 125 7.09 5.58 1.98
C ALA A 125 6.03 5.86 0.90
N LEU A 126 4.78 5.45 1.14
CA LEU A 126 3.69 5.67 0.20
C LEU A 126 3.37 7.16 0.06
N PHE A 127 3.30 7.88 1.20
CA PHE A 127 3.07 9.31 1.23
C PHE A 127 4.11 10.09 0.40
N GLN A 128 5.41 9.76 0.55
CA GLN A 128 6.48 10.41 -0.22
C GLN A 128 6.36 10.11 -1.72
N THR A 129 5.95 8.89 -2.08
CA THR A 129 5.74 8.51 -3.48
C THR A 129 4.60 9.34 -4.10
N HIS A 130 3.47 9.44 -3.43
CA HIS A 130 2.34 10.23 -3.92
C HIS A 130 2.65 11.73 -3.94
N ARG A 131 3.35 12.24 -2.92
CA ARG A 131 3.80 13.64 -2.90
C ARG A 131 4.67 13.98 -4.11
N PHE A 132 5.58 13.08 -4.50
CA PHE A 132 6.38 13.25 -5.72
C PHE A 132 5.48 13.43 -6.96
N TRP A 133 4.45 12.60 -7.11
CA TRP A 133 3.52 12.72 -8.22
C TRP A 133 2.70 14.03 -8.15
N MET A 134 2.25 14.44 -6.97
CA MET A 134 1.57 15.73 -6.78
C MET A 134 2.43 16.92 -7.20
N GLU A 135 3.72 16.92 -6.84
CA GLU A 135 4.68 17.94 -7.26
C GLU A 135 4.84 17.95 -8.78
N ARG A 136 4.86 16.78 -9.43
CA ARG A 136 4.91 16.66 -10.89
C ARG A 136 3.65 17.21 -11.56
N TYR A 137 2.48 16.83 -11.08
CA TYR A 137 1.22 17.37 -11.58
C TYR A 137 1.18 18.90 -11.46
N THR A 138 1.59 19.42 -10.31
CA THR A 138 1.68 20.87 -10.09
C THR A 138 2.66 21.54 -11.05
N ALA A 139 3.85 20.98 -11.26
CA ALA A 139 4.87 21.52 -12.14
C ALA A 139 4.41 21.58 -13.61
N PHE A 140 3.57 20.65 -14.04
CA PHE A 140 2.99 20.62 -15.40
C PHE A 140 1.63 21.31 -15.49
N SER A 141 1.16 21.94 -14.40
CA SER A 141 -0.17 22.56 -14.31
C SER A 141 -1.33 21.60 -14.62
N LEU A 142 -1.13 20.31 -14.37
CA LEU A 142 -2.14 19.28 -14.56
C LEU A 142 -3.03 19.14 -13.32
N VAL A 143 -4.30 18.91 -13.55
CA VAL A 143 -5.28 18.55 -12.51
C VAL A 143 -5.97 17.26 -12.94
N ASN A 144 -5.90 16.25 -12.09
CA ASN A 144 -6.71 15.06 -12.28
C ASN A 144 -7.99 15.20 -11.44
N HIS A 145 -9.11 15.21 -12.10
CA HIS A 145 -10.43 15.30 -11.50
C HIS A 145 -10.99 13.91 -11.26
N VAL A 146 -11.30 13.60 -10.02
CA VAL A 146 -11.96 12.34 -9.65
C VAL A 146 -13.26 12.70 -8.93
N GLU A 147 -14.37 12.62 -9.64
CA GLU A 147 -15.69 13.05 -9.17
C GLU A 147 -16.67 11.87 -9.03
N GLN A 148 -17.73 12.11 -8.29
CA GLN A 148 -18.82 11.14 -8.08
C GLN A 148 -18.32 9.77 -7.61
N VAL A 149 -17.28 9.77 -6.79
CA VAL A 149 -16.66 8.56 -6.28
C VAL A 149 -17.64 7.81 -5.39
N ALA A 150 -18.00 6.59 -5.78
CA ALA A 150 -18.86 5.73 -4.98
C ALA A 150 -18.22 4.36 -4.77
N VAL A 151 -17.95 4.02 -3.52
CA VAL A 151 -17.49 2.70 -3.11
C VAL A 151 -18.68 1.77 -3.03
N THR A 152 -18.74 0.78 -3.92
CA THR A 152 -19.87 -0.16 -4.02
C THR A 152 -19.68 -1.40 -3.17
N ARG A 153 -18.44 -1.87 -3.01
CA ARG A 153 -18.13 -3.09 -2.25
C ARG A 153 -16.71 -3.06 -1.72
N ILE A 154 -16.50 -3.64 -0.55
CA ILE A 154 -15.19 -3.92 0.04
C ILE A 154 -15.13 -5.42 0.32
N VAL A 155 -14.07 -6.08 -0.10
CA VAL A 155 -13.87 -7.52 0.09
C VAL A 155 -12.59 -7.76 0.85
N LEU A 156 -12.69 -8.43 2.00
CA LEU A 156 -11.52 -8.88 2.76
C LEU A 156 -10.80 -9.98 1.96
N ALA A 157 -9.52 -9.76 1.68
CA ALA A 157 -8.73 -10.66 0.83
C ALA A 157 -7.66 -11.42 1.61
N LYS A 158 -7.02 -10.78 2.59
CA LYS A 158 -5.95 -11.41 3.38
C LYS A 158 -5.85 -10.76 4.75
N ILE A 159 -5.46 -11.53 5.76
CA ILE A 159 -4.93 -11.06 7.04
C ILE A 159 -3.56 -11.72 7.19
N ASP A 160 -2.56 -10.96 7.56
CA ASP A 160 -1.20 -11.43 7.76
C ASP A 160 -0.61 -10.77 9.00
N ALA A 161 0.20 -11.49 9.74
CA ALA A 161 0.85 -11.00 10.94
C ALA A 161 2.31 -11.45 10.96
N ASP A 162 3.19 -10.54 11.29
CA ASP A 162 4.60 -10.82 11.57
C ASP A 162 4.96 -10.40 13.00
N ALA A 163 6.23 -10.36 13.32
CA ALA A 163 6.71 -9.98 14.65
C ALA A 163 6.49 -8.48 14.98
N PHE A 164 6.11 -7.65 14.01
CA PHE A 164 6.06 -6.19 14.13
C PHE A 164 4.72 -5.60 13.74
N TYR A 165 4.07 -6.20 12.73
CA TYR A 165 2.86 -5.66 12.11
C TYR A 165 1.80 -6.73 11.93
N GLU A 166 0.57 -6.31 12.05
CA GLU A 166 -0.57 -7.03 11.52
C GLU A 166 -1.14 -6.22 10.37
N SER A 167 -1.45 -6.90 9.27
CA SER A 167 -1.98 -6.27 8.07
C SER A 167 -3.27 -6.91 7.63
N ILE A 168 -4.20 -6.07 7.21
CA ILE A 168 -5.48 -6.48 6.63
C ILE A 168 -5.53 -5.97 5.21
N THR A 169 -5.59 -6.88 4.24
CA THR A 169 -5.70 -6.53 2.83
C THR A 169 -7.15 -6.61 2.40
N VAL A 170 -7.63 -5.54 1.79
CA VAL A 170 -8.97 -5.49 1.21
C VAL A 170 -8.92 -5.11 -0.26
N ARG A 171 -9.90 -5.57 -1.03
CA ARG A 171 -10.18 -5.08 -2.37
C ARG A 171 -11.38 -4.15 -2.32
N ILE A 172 -11.20 -2.95 -2.82
CA ILE A 172 -12.25 -1.94 -2.92
C ILE A 172 -12.77 -1.95 -4.37
N PHE A 173 -14.09 -2.00 -4.51
CA PHE A 173 -14.77 -1.77 -5.77
C PHE A 173 -15.42 -0.39 -5.71
N ALA A 174 -15.09 0.44 -6.67
CA ALA A 174 -15.60 1.79 -6.75
C ALA A 174 -15.81 2.18 -8.22
N HIS A 175 -16.61 3.19 -8.44
CA HIS A 175 -16.71 3.90 -9.71
C HIS A 175 -16.56 5.39 -9.47
N ALA A 176 -16.08 6.10 -10.48
CA ALA A 176 -15.90 7.53 -10.45
C ALA A 176 -15.98 8.08 -11.89
N LEU A 177 -16.10 9.39 -12.02
CA LEU A 177 -15.72 10.11 -13.22
C LEU A 177 -14.27 10.56 -13.04
N ASP A 178 -13.40 10.22 -13.97
CA ASP A 178 -11.96 10.49 -13.89
C ASP A 178 -11.46 11.08 -15.22
N TRP A 179 -10.80 12.25 -15.14
CA TRP A 179 -10.15 12.89 -16.28
C TRP A 179 -9.04 13.82 -15.82
N THR A 180 -8.10 14.10 -16.70
CA THR A 180 -6.99 15.03 -16.45
C THR A 180 -7.05 16.21 -17.41
N GLU A 181 -6.84 17.41 -16.91
CA GLU A 181 -6.71 18.66 -17.67
C GLU A 181 -5.47 19.45 -17.28
#